data_9f963c4647f83c72b76fd720b8a03de5
#
_entry.id   9f963c4647f83c72b76fd720b8a03de5
#
_cell.length_a   1.000
_cell.length_b   1.000
_cell.length_c   1.000
_cell.angle_alpha   90.00
_cell.angle_beta   90.00
_cell.angle_gamma   90.00
#
_symmetry.space_group_name_H-M   'P 1'
#
loop_
_entity.id
_entity.type
_entity.pdbx_description
1 polymer ?
#
loop_
_entity_poly.entity_id
_entity_poly.type
_entity_poly.pdbx_seq_one_letter_code
_entity_poly.pdbx_strand_id
1 'polypeptide(L)'
;MEITTQFVPAEGSGAKDVVLVLRGRFGNNSASEVESALKEAMGNCRSLTFDFGGVDYISSAGLRVLLMAKKSLGAGVEVAVVNANEVVKEIFDISGFSKILQVR
;
A
#
# COMPACT_ATOMS: atom_id res chain seq x y z
N MET A 1 -0.49 9.92 11.07
CA MET A 1 0.13 8.66 10.58
C MET A 1 1.58 8.91 10.21
N GLU A 2 2.45 8.01 10.55
CA GLU A 2 3.83 8.06 10.10
C GLU A 2 3.96 7.29 8.80
N ILE A 3 4.61 7.89 7.81
CA ILE A 3 4.82 7.30 6.50
C ILE A 3 6.31 7.36 6.17
N THR A 4 6.91 6.22 5.92
CA THR A 4 8.30 6.13 5.46
C THR A 4 8.32 5.45 4.11
N THR A 5 8.91 6.08 3.11
CA THR A 5 9.03 5.52 1.77
C THR A 5 10.43 4.99 1.55
N GLN A 6 10.53 3.74 1.11
CA GLN A 6 11.80 3.09 0.81
C GLN A 6 11.80 2.68 -0.66
N PHE A 7 12.93 2.91 -1.32
CA PHE A 7 13.11 2.55 -2.72
C PHE A 7 14.24 1.54 -2.86
N VAL A 8 13.98 0.47 -3.59
CA VAL A 8 15.00 -0.51 -3.94
C VAL A 8 15.13 -0.49 -5.46
N PRO A 9 16.22 0.07 -6.02
CA PRO A 9 16.39 0.12 -7.46
C PRO A 9 16.50 -1.29 -8.05
N ALA A 10 15.79 -1.51 -9.16
CA ALA A 10 15.92 -2.75 -9.91
C ALA A 10 17.07 -2.59 -10.89
N GLU A 11 18.06 -3.47 -10.79
CA GLU A 11 19.27 -3.41 -11.57
C GLU A 11 18.99 -3.44 -13.08
N GLY A 12 19.57 -2.50 -13.80
CA GLY A 12 19.55 -2.50 -15.27
C GLY A 12 18.27 -2.03 -15.94
N SER A 13 17.22 -1.68 -15.21
CA SER A 13 15.92 -1.36 -15.81
C SER A 13 15.42 0.06 -15.60
N GLY A 14 16.02 0.81 -14.68
CA GLY A 14 15.51 2.11 -14.28
C GLY A 14 14.23 2.06 -13.45
N ALA A 15 13.65 0.87 -13.26
CA ALA A 15 12.50 0.67 -12.42
C ALA A 15 12.94 0.48 -10.96
N LYS A 16 11.99 0.57 -10.03
CA LYS A 16 12.27 0.43 -8.60
C LYS A 16 11.15 -0.33 -7.90
N ASP A 17 11.51 -1.02 -6.83
CA ASP A 17 10.55 -1.57 -5.90
C ASP A 17 10.32 -0.53 -4.81
N VAL A 18 9.06 -0.27 -4.49
CA VAL A 18 8.69 0.74 -3.51
C VAL A 18 8.06 0.07 -2.31
N VAL A 19 8.52 0.44 -1.12
CA VAL A 19 7.91 -0.01 0.14
C VAL A 19 7.46 1.23 0.91
N LEU A 20 6.16 1.30 1.20
CA LEU A 20 5.63 2.30 2.11
C LEU A 20 5.41 1.65 3.48
N VAL A 21 6.20 2.12 4.45
CA VAL A 21 6.04 1.68 5.84
C VAL A 21 5.08 2.64 6.52
N LEU A 22 3.94 2.13 6.97
CA LEU A 22 2.88 2.92 7.57
C LEU A 22 2.73 2.57 9.04
N ARG A 23 2.52 3.60 9.87
CA ARG A 23 2.30 3.43 11.31
C ARG A 23 1.17 4.31 11.76
N GLY A 24 0.24 3.74 12.53
CA GLY A 24 -0.89 4.44 13.07
C GLY A 24 -2.21 3.97 12.48
N ARG A 25 -3.22 4.84 12.54
CA ARG A 25 -4.56 4.53 12.04
C ARG A 25 -4.69 5.00 10.58
N PHE A 26 -4.99 4.09 9.70
CA PHE A 26 -5.20 4.41 8.29
C PHE A 26 -6.68 4.72 8.07
N GLY A 27 -7.06 5.95 8.36
CA GLY A 27 -8.44 6.39 8.29
C GLY A 27 -8.62 7.65 7.44
N ASN A 28 -9.74 8.34 7.64
CA ASN A 28 -10.09 9.51 6.83
C ASN A 28 -9.05 10.62 6.88
N ASN A 29 -8.45 10.85 8.06
CA ASN A 29 -7.48 11.93 8.24
C ASN A 29 -6.12 11.61 7.64
N SER A 30 -5.77 10.33 7.51
CA SER A 30 -4.47 9.91 6.99
C SER A 30 -4.52 9.49 5.53
N ALA A 31 -5.71 9.27 4.97
CA ALA A 31 -5.85 8.79 3.59
C ALA A 31 -5.19 9.73 2.57
N SER A 32 -5.38 11.05 2.72
CA SER A 32 -4.79 12.02 1.81
C SER A 32 -3.27 12.09 1.93
N GLU A 33 -2.72 11.88 3.13
CA GLU A 33 -1.28 11.84 3.34
C GLU A 33 -0.66 10.64 2.62
N VAL A 34 -1.29 9.47 2.74
CA VAL A 34 -0.81 8.26 2.06
C VAL A 34 -0.94 8.41 0.55
N GLU A 35 -2.05 8.98 0.09
CA GLU A 35 -2.26 9.23 -1.33
C GLU A 35 -1.17 10.15 -1.91
N SER A 36 -0.81 11.21 -1.20
CA SER A 36 0.25 12.12 -1.63
C SER A 36 1.60 11.42 -1.70
N ALA A 37 1.93 10.62 -0.69
CA ALA A 37 3.16 9.84 -0.68
C ALA A 37 3.21 8.85 -1.84
N LEU A 38 2.08 8.21 -2.15
CA LEU A 38 1.98 7.29 -3.28
C LEU A 38 2.22 7.98 -4.61
N LYS A 39 1.61 9.14 -4.82
CA LYS A 39 1.77 9.88 -6.08
C LYS A 39 3.23 10.24 -6.34
N GLU A 40 3.96 10.57 -5.30
CA GLU A 40 5.39 10.86 -5.42
C GLU A 40 6.22 9.61 -5.70
N ALA A 41 5.81 8.47 -5.17
CA ALA A 41 6.60 7.24 -5.19
C ALA A 41 6.34 6.34 -6.41
N MET A 42 5.19 6.46 -7.07
CA MET A 42 4.75 5.50 -8.08
C MET A 42 5.44 5.61 -9.45
N GLY A 43 6.22 6.64 -9.70
CA GLY A 43 6.94 6.77 -10.98
C GLY A 43 7.95 5.64 -11.17
N ASN A 44 7.88 4.93 -12.30
CA ASN A 44 8.76 3.81 -12.62
C ASN A 44 8.73 2.69 -11.56
N CYS A 45 7.58 2.48 -10.94
CA CYS A 45 7.41 1.47 -9.90
C CYS A 45 7.23 0.09 -10.53
N ARG A 46 8.09 -0.86 -10.17
CA ARG A 46 8.00 -2.25 -10.60
C ARG A 46 7.11 -3.07 -9.66
N SER A 47 7.19 -2.77 -8.38
CA SER A 47 6.34 -3.37 -7.36
C SER A 47 6.09 -2.38 -6.25
N LEU A 48 4.95 -2.50 -5.60
CA LEU A 48 4.58 -1.64 -4.48
C LEU A 48 4.17 -2.52 -3.30
N THR A 49 4.82 -2.31 -2.17
CA THR A 49 4.51 -3.03 -0.94
C THR A 49 4.14 -2.05 0.15
N PHE A 50 3.00 -2.29 0.80
CA PHE A 50 2.61 -1.57 2.00
C PHE A 50 2.98 -2.41 3.22
N ASP A 51 3.84 -1.87 4.08
CA ASP A 51 4.17 -2.51 5.34
C ASP A 51 3.22 -1.99 6.41
N PHE A 52 2.33 -2.84 6.88
CA PHE A 52 1.30 -2.51 7.84
C PHE A 52 1.67 -2.92 9.27
N GLY A 53 2.94 -3.20 9.53
CA GLY A 53 3.38 -3.66 10.85
C GLY A 53 3.02 -2.71 12.00
N GLY A 54 2.88 -1.42 11.71
CA GLY A 54 2.46 -0.42 12.70
C GLY A 54 1.03 0.09 12.52
N VAL A 55 0.24 -0.50 11.62
CA VAL A 55 -1.13 -0.05 11.35
C VAL A 55 -2.10 -0.78 12.25
N ASP A 56 -2.86 0.00 13.05
CA ASP A 56 -3.84 -0.55 13.99
C ASP A 56 -5.16 -0.91 13.32
N TYR A 57 -5.58 -0.11 12.34
CA TYR A 57 -6.89 -0.21 11.73
C TYR A 57 -6.89 0.45 10.35
N ILE A 58 -7.73 -0.04 9.44
CA ILE A 58 -7.95 0.59 8.14
C ILE A 58 -9.44 0.86 7.95
N SER A 59 -9.78 2.10 7.53
CA SER A 59 -11.14 2.50 7.23
C SER A 59 -11.44 2.34 5.74
N SER A 60 -12.69 2.61 5.35
CA SER A 60 -13.08 2.60 3.94
C SER A 60 -12.29 3.61 3.11
N ALA A 61 -11.92 4.76 3.71
CA ALA A 61 -11.07 5.74 3.02
C ALA A 61 -9.68 5.19 2.75
N GLY A 62 -9.11 4.44 3.70
CA GLY A 62 -7.84 3.76 3.53
C GLY A 62 -7.90 2.68 2.45
N LEU A 63 -8.95 1.88 2.45
CA LEU A 63 -9.17 0.86 1.42
C LEU A 63 -9.25 1.49 0.02
N ARG A 64 -9.90 2.65 -0.08
CA ARG A 64 -10.02 3.37 -1.34
C ARG A 64 -8.66 3.80 -1.89
N VAL A 65 -7.75 4.23 -1.01
CA VAL A 65 -6.38 4.59 -1.41
C VAL A 65 -5.64 3.38 -1.96
N LEU A 66 -5.76 2.23 -1.32
CA LEU A 66 -5.14 0.99 -1.81
C LEU A 66 -5.69 0.59 -3.18
N LEU A 67 -7.00 0.72 -3.36
CA LEU A 67 -7.63 0.41 -4.64
C LEU A 67 -7.16 1.37 -5.73
N MET A 68 -7.06 2.66 -5.42
CA MET A 68 -6.55 3.66 -6.34
C MET A 68 -5.13 3.33 -6.78
N ALA A 69 -4.27 2.95 -5.84
CA ALA A 69 -2.90 2.56 -6.14
C ALA A 69 -2.85 1.37 -7.11
N LYS A 70 -3.65 0.34 -6.84
CA LYS A 70 -3.71 -0.85 -7.69
C LYS A 70 -4.17 -0.51 -9.10
N LYS A 71 -5.20 0.31 -9.23
CA LYS A 71 -5.72 0.73 -10.53
C LYS A 71 -4.72 1.59 -11.30
N SER A 72 -4.06 2.51 -10.61
CA SER A 72 -3.11 3.42 -11.25
C SER A 72 -1.86 2.70 -11.78
N LEU A 73 -1.41 1.67 -11.09
CA LEU A 73 -0.23 0.91 -11.49
C LEU A 73 -0.53 -0.15 -12.54
N GLY A 74 -1.78 -0.57 -12.66
CA GLY A 74 -2.20 -1.54 -13.66
C GLY A 74 -1.79 -2.98 -13.34
N ALA A 75 -2.07 -3.88 -14.28
CA ALA A 75 -1.92 -5.32 -14.07
C ALA A 75 -0.46 -5.79 -14.03
N GLY A 76 0.46 -5.02 -14.61
CA GLY A 76 1.86 -5.40 -14.67
C GLY A 76 2.65 -5.14 -13.40
N VAL A 77 2.05 -4.49 -12.41
CA VAL A 77 2.73 -4.14 -11.16
C VAL A 77 2.10 -4.90 -10.01
N GLU A 78 2.92 -5.60 -9.25
CA GLU A 78 2.47 -6.31 -8.07
C GLU A 78 2.27 -5.34 -6.91
N VAL A 79 1.09 -5.39 -6.28
CA VAL A 79 0.77 -4.60 -5.10
C VAL A 79 0.51 -5.54 -3.93
N ALA A 80 1.32 -5.45 -2.89
CA ALA A 80 1.27 -6.34 -1.74
C ALA A 80 1.10 -5.57 -0.44
N VAL A 81 0.51 -6.23 0.56
CA VAL A 81 0.45 -5.75 1.94
C VAL A 81 1.12 -6.80 2.81
N VAL A 82 2.06 -6.38 3.64
CA VAL A 82 2.77 -7.27 4.54
C VAL A 82 2.57 -6.85 6.00
N ASN A 83 2.67 -7.80 6.89
CA ASN A 83 2.62 -7.59 8.35
C ASN A 83 1.31 -6.99 8.86
N ALA A 84 0.20 -7.15 8.14
CA ALA A 84 -1.10 -6.70 8.61
C ALA A 84 -1.54 -7.53 9.83
N ASN A 85 -2.15 -6.88 10.82
CA ASN A 85 -2.67 -7.58 11.98
C ASN A 85 -3.97 -8.33 11.63
N GLU A 86 -4.46 -9.14 12.55
CA GLU A 86 -5.64 -9.98 12.30
C GLU A 86 -6.89 -9.17 11.96
N VAL A 87 -7.08 -8.02 12.62
CA VAL A 87 -8.22 -7.14 12.36
C VAL A 87 -8.18 -6.61 10.93
N VAL A 88 -7.03 -6.13 10.50
CA VAL A 88 -6.85 -5.58 9.15
C VAL A 88 -7.00 -6.69 8.09
N LYS A 89 -6.43 -7.86 8.35
CA LYS A 89 -6.59 -9.01 7.45
C LYS A 89 -8.05 -9.40 7.27
N GLU A 90 -8.82 -9.41 8.37
CA GLU A 90 -10.24 -9.72 8.32
C GLU A 90 -11.00 -8.68 7.47
N ILE A 91 -10.66 -7.40 7.61
CA ILE A 91 -11.26 -6.34 6.79
C ILE A 91 -10.96 -6.58 5.30
N PHE A 92 -9.74 -6.97 4.96
CA PHE A 92 -9.39 -7.28 3.57
C PHE A 92 -10.19 -8.48 3.04
N ASP A 93 -10.39 -9.50 3.86
CA ASP A 93 -11.16 -10.68 3.45
C ASP A 93 -12.63 -10.35 3.23
N ILE A 94 -13.24 -9.62 4.16
CA ILE A 94 -14.66 -9.25 4.08
C ILE A 94 -14.92 -8.32 2.89
N SER A 95 -14.02 -7.39 2.63
CA SER A 95 -14.17 -6.41 1.54
C SER A 95 -13.78 -6.96 0.16
N GLY A 96 -13.20 -8.17 0.11
CA GLY A 96 -12.72 -8.75 -1.14
C GLY A 96 -11.34 -8.27 -1.57
N PHE A 97 -10.68 -7.44 -0.79
CA PHE A 97 -9.37 -6.89 -1.15
C PHE A 97 -8.27 -7.95 -1.17
N SER A 98 -8.41 -9.01 -0.38
CA SER A 98 -7.43 -10.12 -0.41
C SER A 98 -7.38 -10.84 -1.77
N LYS A 99 -8.39 -10.64 -2.61
CA LYS A 99 -8.39 -11.16 -4.00
C LYS A 99 -7.75 -10.20 -4.99
N ILE A 100 -7.63 -8.92 -4.63
CA ILE A 100 -7.09 -7.87 -5.49
C ILE A 100 -5.62 -7.62 -5.18
N LEU A 101 -5.29 -7.61 -3.90
CA LEU A 101 -3.94 -7.37 -3.39
C LEU A 101 -3.34 -8.67 -2.88
N GLN A 102 -2.02 -8.75 -2.91
CA GLN A 102 -1.34 -9.86 -2.26
C GLN A 102 -1.18 -9.54 -0.78
N VAL A 103 -1.92 -10.24 0.06
CA VAL A 103 -1.86 -10.06 1.52
C VAL A 103 -0.96 -11.15 2.08
N ARG A 104 0.15 -10.75 2.67
CA ARG A 104 1.17 -11.67 3.18
C ARG A 104 1.39 -11.52 4.67
#